data_bd6157f0eed245de52695eb378325572
#
_entry.id   bd6157f0eed245de52695eb378325572
#
_cell.length_a   1.000
_cell.length_b   1.000
_cell.length_c   1.000
_cell.angle_alpha   90.00
_cell.angle_beta   90.00
_cell.angle_gamma   90.00
#
_symmetry.space_group_name_H-M   'P 1'
#
loop_
_entity.id
_entity.type
_entity.pdbx_description
1 polymer ?
#
loop_
_entity_poly.entity_id
_entity_poly.type
_entity_poly.pdbx_seq_one_letter_code
_entity_poly.pdbx_strand_id
1 'polypeptide(L)'
;TGIYIVSDSKFTVDDAYTKANLARKNSKYNENNSICFYNEKMMDSIRRQEELNSKFADAIKNKNLIVYYQPKISCRNEKAAGGEALIRWRKDGGGFIYPDEFIPDLEKSGKIIELDYFVYEHVFRTLRKRLDEGKTIVPISLNVSRAHMKNMKIYDYVKALFARYQIPIKYIEFE
;
A
#
# COMPACT_ATOMS: atom_id res chain seq x y z
N THR A 1 -7.02 -22.67 -16.32
CA THR A 1 -6.34 -22.76 -17.63
C THR A 1 -6.33 -21.39 -18.30
N GLY A 2 -5.19 -20.97 -18.91
CA GLY A 2 -5.11 -19.76 -19.75
C GLY A 2 -5.07 -20.11 -21.21
N ILE A 3 -5.81 -19.40 -22.03
CA ILE A 3 -5.92 -19.61 -23.47
C ILE A 3 -5.59 -18.31 -24.20
N TYR A 4 -4.73 -18.40 -25.20
CA TYR A 4 -4.51 -17.36 -26.18
C TYR A 4 -4.89 -17.89 -27.58
N ILE A 5 -5.73 -17.15 -28.29
CA ILE A 5 -6.10 -17.48 -29.68
C ILE A 5 -5.17 -16.69 -30.58
N VAL A 6 -4.31 -17.38 -31.33
CA VAL A 6 -3.40 -16.76 -32.29
C VAL A 6 -4.19 -16.35 -33.53
N SER A 7 -4.29 -15.05 -33.77
CA SER A 7 -5.04 -14.47 -34.89
C SER A 7 -4.15 -13.96 -36.03
N ASP A 8 -2.83 -13.93 -35.82
CA ASP A 8 -1.87 -13.41 -36.81
C ASP A 8 -0.64 -14.34 -36.88
N SER A 9 -0.13 -14.58 -38.09
CA SER A 9 1.06 -15.41 -38.36
C SER A 9 2.40 -14.76 -37.97
N LYS A 10 2.38 -13.51 -37.53
CA LYS A 10 3.58 -12.75 -37.09
C LYS A 10 3.99 -13.00 -35.66
N PHE A 11 3.18 -13.74 -34.88
CA PHE A 11 3.51 -14.04 -33.48
C PHE A 11 4.53 -15.16 -33.34
N THR A 12 5.49 -14.98 -32.46
CA THR A 12 6.41 -16.04 -32.04
C THR A 12 5.74 -17.00 -31.07
N VAL A 13 6.28 -18.18 -30.89
CA VAL A 13 5.83 -19.17 -29.91
C VAL A 13 5.95 -18.58 -28.48
N ASP A 14 7.01 -17.80 -28.24
CA ASP A 14 7.24 -17.15 -26.93
C ASP A 14 6.17 -16.09 -26.61
N ASP A 15 5.74 -15.31 -27.60
CA ASP A 15 4.64 -14.36 -27.44
C ASP A 15 3.32 -15.07 -27.08
N ALA A 16 3.02 -16.15 -27.83
CA ALA A 16 1.82 -16.94 -27.57
C ALA A 16 1.83 -17.58 -26.18
N TYR A 17 2.99 -18.14 -25.79
CA TYR A 17 3.16 -18.71 -24.45
C TYR A 17 2.99 -17.65 -23.35
N THR A 18 3.62 -16.48 -23.52
CA THR A 18 3.54 -15.37 -22.56
C THR A 18 2.09 -14.90 -22.35
N LYS A 19 1.35 -14.72 -23.45
CA LYS A 19 -0.06 -14.30 -23.42
C LYS A 19 -0.96 -15.37 -22.78
N ALA A 20 -0.79 -16.64 -23.12
CA ALA A 20 -1.55 -17.74 -22.52
C ALA A 20 -1.23 -17.89 -21.02
N ASN A 21 0.04 -17.74 -20.62
CA ASN A 21 0.45 -17.80 -19.23
C ASN A 21 -0.11 -16.61 -18.42
N LEU A 22 -0.22 -15.44 -19.02
CA LEU A 22 -0.86 -14.28 -18.42
C LEU A 22 -2.34 -14.53 -18.16
N ALA A 23 -3.06 -15.06 -19.14
CA ALA A 23 -4.46 -15.47 -18.97
C ALA A 23 -4.60 -16.52 -17.84
N ARG A 24 -3.67 -17.49 -17.77
CA ARG A 24 -3.64 -18.50 -16.69
C ARG A 24 -3.44 -17.89 -15.30
N LYS A 25 -2.58 -16.89 -15.17
CA LYS A 25 -2.39 -16.17 -13.88
C LYS A 25 -3.67 -15.46 -13.47
N ASN A 26 -4.34 -14.79 -14.40
CA ASN A 26 -5.62 -14.11 -14.13
C ASN A 26 -6.76 -15.08 -13.77
N SER A 27 -6.78 -16.31 -14.29
CA SER A 27 -7.79 -17.31 -13.92
C SER A 27 -7.72 -17.75 -12.45
N LYS A 28 -6.57 -17.62 -11.80
CA LYS A 28 -6.41 -17.94 -10.37
C LYS A 28 -7.05 -16.92 -9.43
N TYR A 29 -7.29 -15.70 -9.89
CA TYR A 29 -7.93 -14.63 -9.11
C TYR A 29 -9.45 -14.58 -9.30
N ASN A 30 -9.99 -15.31 -10.27
CA ASN A 30 -11.43 -15.44 -10.49
C ASN A 30 -11.90 -16.79 -9.94
N GLU A 31 -12.45 -16.79 -8.74
CA GLU A 31 -12.90 -18.00 -8.01
C GLU A 31 -13.88 -18.89 -8.79
N ASN A 32 -14.53 -18.36 -9.83
CA ASN A 32 -15.57 -19.05 -10.60
C ASN A 32 -15.17 -19.53 -11.99
N ASN A 33 -13.97 -19.21 -12.52
CA ASN A 33 -13.59 -19.60 -13.87
C ASN A 33 -12.24 -20.31 -13.92
N SER A 34 -12.24 -21.62 -14.12
CA SER A 34 -11.03 -22.42 -14.37
C SER A 34 -10.37 -22.14 -15.72
N ILE A 35 -11.04 -21.43 -16.64
CA ILE A 35 -10.57 -21.08 -17.99
C ILE A 35 -10.64 -19.57 -18.17
N CYS A 36 -9.54 -18.97 -18.62
CA CYS A 36 -9.46 -17.56 -18.94
C CYS A 36 -8.82 -17.35 -20.30
N PHE A 37 -9.47 -16.56 -21.16
CA PHE A 37 -8.92 -16.14 -22.43
C PHE A 37 -8.09 -14.88 -22.27
N TYR A 38 -6.96 -14.82 -22.96
CA TYR A 38 -6.18 -13.59 -23.04
C TYR A 38 -6.97 -12.48 -23.73
N ASN A 39 -6.84 -11.27 -23.20
CA ASN A 39 -7.26 -10.04 -23.85
C ASN A 39 -6.22 -8.93 -23.60
N GLU A 40 -6.18 -7.92 -24.47
CA GLU A 40 -5.17 -6.83 -24.38
C GLU A 40 -5.23 -6.06 -23.07
N LYS A 41 -6.40 -5.94 -22.42
CA LYS A 41 -6.54 -5.29 -21.11
C LYS A 41 -5.68 -5.94 -20.01
N MET A 42 -5.33 -7.23 -20.19
CA MET A 42 -4.44 -7.93 -19.26
C MET A 42 -3.01 -7.41 -19.35
N MET A 43 -2.52 -7.11 -20.57
CA MET A 43 -1.20 -6.50 -20.76
C MET A 43 -1.19 -5.06 -20.24
N ASP A 44 -2.24 -4.29 -20.53
CA ASP A 44 -2.35 -2.92 -20.05
C ASP A 44 -2.37 -2.86 -18.51
N SER A 45 -3.02 -3.82 -17.86
CA SER A 45 -3.01 -3.90 -16.39
C SER A 45 -1.63 -4.19 -15.83
N ILE A 46 -0.81 -5.01 -16.49
CA ILE A 46 0.58 -5.27 -16.08
C ILE A 46 1.43 -4.03 -16.26
N ARG A 47 1.37 -3.39 -17.43
CA ARG A 47 2.13 -2.15 -17.68
C ARG A 47 1.80 -1.08 -16.66
N ARG A 48 0.50 -0.90 -16.39
CA ARG A 48 0.04 0.03 -15.35
C ARG A 48 0.59 -0.32 -13.98
N GLN A 49 0.63 -1.62 -13.64
CA GLN A 49 1.19 -2.09 -12.38
C GLN A 49 2.70 -1.82 -12.27
N GLU A 50 3.45 -2.08 -13.33
CA GLU A 50 4.90 -1.82 -13.40
C GLU A 50 5.20 -0.32 -13.32
N GLU A 51 4.45 0.52 -14.04
CA GLU A 51 4.55 1.97 -13.94
C GLU A 51 4.24 2.46 -12.53
N LEU A 52 3.19 1.95 -11.88
CA LEU A 52 2.86 2.32 -10.52
C LEU A 52 3.96 1.92 -9.54
N ASN A 53 4.50 0.70 -9.67
CA ASN A 53 5.58 0.22 -8.82
C ASN A 53 6.85 1.08 -8.96
N SER A 54 7.18 1.50 -10.18
CA SER A 54 8.30 2.42 -10.44
C SER A 54 8.03 3.79 -9.80
N LYS A 55 6.86 4.37 -10.07
CA LYS A 55 6.45 5.66 -9.48
C LYS A 55 6.40 5.63 -7.95
N PHE A 56 5.99 4.50 -7.37
CA PHE A 56 5.95 4.33 -5.91
C PHE A 56 7.35 4.35 -5.29
N ALA A 57 8.31 3.65 -5.90
CA ALA A 57 9.70 3.67 -5.44
C ALA A 57 10.29 5.11 -5.52
N ASP A 58 10.01 5.82 -6.62
CA ASP A 58 10.41 7.22 -6.78
C ASP A 58 9.71 8.14 -5.76
N ALA A 59 8.42 7.89 -5.47
CA ALA A 59 7.67 8.68 -4.49
C ALA A 59 8.25 8.56 -3.07
N ILE A 60 8.71 7.38 -2.67
CA ILE A 60 9.43 7.18 -1.41
C ILE A 60 10.73 7.98 -1.41
N LYS A 61 11.55 7.82 -2.46
CA LYS A 61 12.85 8.46 -2.60
C LYS A 61 12.75 9.98 -2.62
N ASN A 62 11.78 10.52 -3.36
CA ASN A 62 11.56 11.95 -3.55
C ASN A 62 10.73 12.60 -2.43
N LYS A 63 10.34 11.83 -1.39
CA LYS A 63 9.50 12.29 -0.28
C LYS A 63 8.14 12.84 -0.74
N ASN A 64 7.57 12.21 -1.76
CA ASN A 64 6.25 12.54 -2.30
C ASN A 64 5.10 11.85 -1.54
N LEU A 65 5.43 10.88 -0.67
CA LEU A 65 4.48 10.29 0.26
C LEU A 65 4.42 11.14 1.53
N ILE A 66 3.24 11.65 1.85
CA ILE A 66 3.01 12.57 2.99
C ILE A 66 1.97 11.94 3.90
N VAL A 67 2.28 11.86 5.19
CA VAL A 67 1.33 11.39 6.21
C VAL A 67 0.58 12.58 6.79
N TYR A 68 -0.73 12.58 6.60
CA TYR A 68 -1.67 13.51 7.24
C TYR A 68 -2.27 12.86 8.48
N TYR A 69 -2.74 13.69 9.39
CA TYR A 69 -3.40 13.24 10.61
C TYR A 69 -4.81 13.79 10.64
N GLN A 70 -5.80 12.92 10.57
CA GLN A 70 -7.20 13.29 10.75
C GLN A 70 -7.54 13.24 12.25
N PRO A 71 -7.93 14.36 12.87
CA PRO A 71 -8.20 14.38 14.30
C PRO A 71 -9.47 13.59 14.65
N LYS A 72 -9.38 12.79 15.72
CA LYS A 72 -10.53 12.17 16.39
C LYS A 72 -10.93 13.09 17.56
N ILE A 73 -12.13 13.67 17.51
CA ILE A 73 -12.61 14.61 18.50
C ILE A 73 -13.52 13.92 19.51
N SER A 74 -13.28 14.16 20.81
CA SER A 74 -14.12 13.66 21.89
C SER A 74 -15.46 14.40 21.92
N CYS A 75 -16.57 13.70 21.79
CA CYS A 75 -17.92 14.27 21.92
C CYS A 75 -18.23 14.81 23.31
N ARG A 76 -17.41 14.49 24.34
CA ARG A 76 -17.65 14.94 25.74
C ARG A 76 -17.09 16.32 26.00
N ASN A 77 -16.00 16.70 25.39
CA ASN A 77 -15.26 17.92 25.70
C ASN A 77 -14.71 18.68 24.49
N GLU A 78 -15.07 18.25 23.30
CA GLU A 78 -14.69 18.84 22.01
C GLU A 78 -13.16 18.98 21.80
N LYS A 79 -12.37 18.19 22.54
CA LYS A 79 -10.90 18.18 22.40
C LYS A 79 -10.43 17.01 21.56
N ALA A 80 -9.27 17.16 20.94
CA ALA A 80 -8.62 16.06 20.22
C ALA A 80 -8.31 14.92 21.20
N ALA A 81 -8.93 13.76 20.99
CA ALA A 81 -8.75 12.54 21.76
C ALA A 81 -7.76 11.57 21.08
N GLY A 82 -7.52 11.74 19.79
CA GLY A 82 -6.64 10.92 18.98
C GLY A 82 -6.51 11.47 17.58
N GLY A 83 -5.92 10.68 16.69
CA GLY A 83 -5.85 10.97 15.27
C GLY A 83 -5.69 9.69 14.46
N GLU A 84 -6.04 9.73 13.20
CA GLU A 84 -5.78 8.65 12.22
C GLU A 84 -4.70 9.10 11.24
N ALA A 85 -3.70 8.25 11.02
CA ALA A 85 -2.64 8.51 10.06
C ALA A 85 -3.11 8.11 8.66
N LEU A 86 -3.21 9.08 7.78
CA LEU A 86 -3.69 8.92 6.41
C LEU A 86 -2.61 9.32 5.42
N ILE A 87 -2.27 8.40 4.54
CA ILE A 87 -1.28 8.66 3.48
C ILE A 87 -1.87 9.50 2.35
N ARG A 88 -1.05 10.39 1.79
CA ARG A 88 -1.32 11.15 0.57
C ARG A 88 -0.10 11.08 -0.33
N TRP A 89 -0.33 10.88 -1.61
CA TRP A 89 0.73 10.83 -2.60
C TRP A 89 0.69 12.10 -3.44
N ARG A 90 1.70 12.97 -3.26
CA ARG A 90 1.84 14.22 -3.99
C ARG A 90 2.40 13.96 -5.40
N LYS A 91 1.77 14.55 -6.42
CA LYS A 91 2.26 14.54 -7.81
C LYS A 91 3.40 15.55 -7.98
N ASP A 92 4.35 15.25 -8.87
CA ASP A 92 5.48 16.16 -9.15
C ASP A 92 5.01 17.52 -9.74
N GLY A 93 3.91 17.54 -10.47
CA GLY A 93 3.30 18.76 -11.02
C GLY A 93 2.30 19.48 -10.10
N GLY A 94 2.19 19.04 -8.84
CA GLY A 94 1.19 19.52 -7.87
C GLY A 94 -0.09 18.68 -7.83
N GLY A 95 -0.84 18.81 -6.74
CA GLY A 95 -2.00 17.99 -6.45
C GLY A 95 -1.63 16.62 -5.85
N PHE A 96 -2.64 15.77 -5.64
CA PHE A 96 -2.49 14.47 -5.00
C PHE A 96 -3.04 13.34 -5.88
N ILE A 97 -2.47 12.15 -5.71
CA ILE A 97 -3.11 10.87 -6.02
C ILE A 97 -3.75 10.41 -4.72
N TYR A 98 -5.03 10.08 -4.78
CA TYR A 98 -5.77 9.68 -3.58
C TYR A 98 -5.59 8.18 -3.28
N PRO A 99 -5.75 7.75 -2.00
CA PRO A 99 -5.54 6.36 -1.59
C PRO A 99 -6.34 5.33 -2.41
N ASP A 100 -7.58 5.64 -2.76
CA ASP A 100 -8.46 4.80 -3.59
C ASP A 100 -7.93 4.57 -5.01
N GLU A 101 -7.08 5.47 -5.51
CA GLU A 101 -6.45 5.33 -6.83
C GLU A 101 -5.22 4.39 -6.83
N PHE A 102 -4.47 4.29 -5.71
CA PHE A 102 -3.20 3.56 -5.70
C PHE A 102 -3.12 2.38 -4.72
N ILE A 103 -3.87 2.41 -3.62
CA ILE A 103 -3.84 1.33 -2.61
C ILE A 103 -4.24 -0.02 -3.23
N PRO A 104 -5.33 -0.15 -4.04
CA PRO A 104 -5.70 -1.43 -4.62
C PRO A 104 -4.61 -2.05 -5.50
N ASP A 105 -3.85 -1.23 -6.20
CA ASP A 105 -2.78 -1.69 -7.06
C ASP A 105 -1.51 -2.05 -6.25
N LEU A 106 -1.22 -1.33 -5.15
CA LEU A 106 -0.16 -1.71 -4.21
C LEU A 106 -0.49 -3.01 -3.45
N GLU A 107 -1.76 -3.26 -3.14
CA GLU A 107 -2.20 -4.53 -2.55
C GLU A 107 -1.99 -5.70 -3.50
N LYS A 108 -2.36 -5.55 -4.79
CA LYS A 108 -2.16 -6.59 -5.83
C LYS A 108 -0.68 -6.92 -6.02
N SER A 109 0.20 -5.91 -5.98
CA SER A 109 1.65 -6.09 -6.12
C SER A 109 2.35 -6.52 -4.84
N GLY A 110 1.68 -6.46 -3.69
CA GLY A 110 2.27 -6.67 -2.37
C GLY A 110 3.11 -5.49 -1.84
N LYS A 111 3.20 -4.39 -2.60
CA LYS A 111 3.90 -3.17 -2.21
C LYS A 111 3.22 -2.40 -1.08
N ILE A 112 1.97 -2.74 -0.78
CA ILE A 112 1.23 -2.17 0.35
C ILE A 112 1.97 -2.37 1.68
N ILE A 113 2.69 -3.49 1.86
CA ILE A 113 3.50 -3.76 3.07
C ILE A 113 4.60 -2.70 3.24
N GLU A 114 5.23 -2.30 2.14
CA GLU A 114 6.28 -1.28 2.15
C GLU A 114 5.70 0.11 2.49
N LEU A 115 4.49 0.40 1.98
CA LEU A 115 3.75 1.62 2.32
C LEU A 115 3.38 1.65 3.81
N ASP A 116 2.84 0.56 4.36
CA ASP A 116 2.46 0.48 5.77
C ASP A 116 3.69 0.71 6.66
N TYR A 117 4.82 0.06 6.36
CA TYR A 117 6.05 0.27 7.11
C TYR A 117 6.55 1.71 7.03
N PHE A 118 6.45 2.36 5.87
CA PHE A 118 6.76 3.77 5.72
C PHE A 118 5.88 4.66 6.63
N VAL A 119 4.57 4.41 6.66
CA VAL A 119 3.63 5.17 7.52
C VAL A 119 3.93 4.92 9.00
N TYR A 120 4.15 3.67 9.41
CA TYR A 120 4.46 3.33 10.81
C TYR A 120 5.74 4.03 11.28
N GLU A 121 6.82 3.90 10.51
CA GLU A 121 8.11 4.55 10.83
C GLU A 121 7.93 6.08 10.94
N HIS A 122 7.16 6.69 10.05
CA HIS A 122 6.87 8.12 10.08
C HIS A 122 6.13 8.53 11.35
N VAL A 123 5.08 7.80 11.74
CA VAL A 123 4.27 8.10 12.93
C VAL A 123 5.10 7.94 14.19
N PHE A 124 5.81 6.83 14.36
CA PHE A 124 6.66 6.61 15.53
C PHE A 124 7.72 7.69 15.68
N ARG A 125 8.41 8.06 14.62
CA ARG A 125 9.39 9.15 14.61
C ARG A 125 8.76 10.50 14.97
N THR A 126 7.57 10.79 14.45
CA THR A 126 6.85 12.04 14.74
C THR A 126 6.44 12.12 16.19
N LEU A 127 5.90 11.03 16.75
CA LEU A 127 5.53 10.98 18.18
C LEU A 127 6.76 11.11 19.09
N ARG A 128 7.87 10.43 18.73
CA ARG A 128 9.12 10.56 19.50
C ARG A 128 9.62 12.00 19.52
N LYS A 129 9.71 12.64 18.35
CA LYS A 129 10.09 14.04 18.24
C LYS A 129 9.24 14.97 19.12
N ARG A 130 7.91 14.77 19.11
CA ARG A 130 7.01 15.57 19.94
C ARG A 130 7.23 15.35 21.44
N LEU A 131 7.47 14.10 21.85
CA LEU A 131 7.81 13.78 23.24
C LEU A 131 9.13 14.44 23.67
N ASP A 132 10.15 14.40 22.82
CA ASP A 132 11.46 15.04 23.10
C ASP A 132 11.35 16.57 23.20
N GLU A 133 10.40 17.16 22.46
CA GLU A 133 10.07 18.59 22.53
C GLU A 133 9.14 18.94 23.72
N GLY A 134 8.80 17.98 24.58
CA GLY A 134 7.87 18.18 25.73
C GLY A 134 6.43 18.47 25.31
N LYS A 135 6.04 18.17 24.07
CA LYS A 135 4.70 18.40 23.55
C LYS A 135 3.74 17.28 23.93
N THR A 136 2.50 17.63 24.19
CA THR A 136 1.43 16.64 24.36
C THR A 136 1.25 15.83 23.08
N ILE A 137 1.10 14.51 23.23
CA ILE A 137 0.74 13.58 22.17
C ILE A 137 -0.61 12.93 22.49
N VAL A 138 -1.28 12.49 21.44
CA VAL A 138 -2.54 11.74 21.49
C VAL A 138 -2.35 10.39 20.79
N PRO A 139 -3.21 9.39 21.07
CA PRO A 139 -3.18 8.13 20.33
C PRO A 139 -3.34 8.35 18.83
N ILE A 140 -2.57 7.60 18.03
CA ILE A 140 -2.65 7.63 16.57
C ILE A 140 -3.00 6.24 16.06
N SER A 141 -4.09 6.16 15.29
CA SER A 141 -4.49 4.93 14.61
C SER A 141 -3.71 4.77 13.31
N LEU A 142 -3.32 3.53 13.08
CA LEU A 142 -2.57 3.05 11.92
C LEU A 142 -3.37 1.96 11.22
N ASN A 143 -3.66 2.16 9.95
CA ASN A 143 -4.30 1.14 9.12
C ASN A 143 -3.36 -0.04 8.90
N VAL A 144 -3.91 -1.26 8.90
CA VAL A 144 -3.18 -2.52 8.67
C VAL A 144 -3.74 -3.22 7.45
N SER A 145 -2.95 -3.34 6.40
CA SER A 145 -3.37 -4.10 5.23
C SER A 145 -3.49 -5.61 5.53
N ARG A 146 -4.52 -6.24 4.96
CA ARG A 146 -4.70 -7.70 5.01
C ARG A 146 -3.50 -8.47 4.43
N ALA A 147 -2.67 -7.84 3.62
CA ALA A 147 -1.45 -8.45 3.07
C ALA A 147 -0.50 -8.95 4.16
N HIS A 148 -0.50 -8.32 5.34
CA HIS A 148 0.30 -8.75 6.50
C HIS A 148 -0.12 -10.10 7.08
N MET A 149 -1.39 -10.52 6.87
CA MET A 149 -1.89 -11.79 7.39
C MET A 149 -1.17 -13.01 6.77
N LYS A 150 -0.59 -12.84 5.59
CA LYS A 150 0.19 -13.90 4.91
C LYS A 150 1.60 -14.07 5.48
N ASN A 151 2.06 -13.09 6.25
CA ASN A 151 3.42 -13.06 6.76
C ASN A 151 3.48 -12.22 8.03
N MET A 152 3.56 -12.88 9.20
CA MET A 152 3.51 -12.24 10.53
C MET A 152 4.72 -11.33 10.85
N LYS A 153 5.56 -10.98 9.87
CA LYS A 153 6.70 -10.04 10.04
C LYS A 153 6.31 -8.67 10.56
N ILE A 154 5.04 -8.28 10.41
CA ILE A 154 4.51 -7.03 10.98
C ILE A 154 4.72 -6.98 12.48
N TYR A 155 4.52 -8.09 13.20
CA TYR A 155 4.70 -8.16 14.65
C TYR A 155 6.13 -7.80 15.06
N ASP A 156 7.12 -8.42 14.43
CA ASP A 156 8.52 -8.16 14.73
C ASP A 156 8.93 -6.73 14.36
N TYR A 157 8.41 -6.22 13.23
CA TYR A 157 8.67 -4.86 12.79
C TYR A 157 8.10 -3.83 13.79
N VAL A 158 6.84 -3.98 14.19
CA VAL A 158 6.19 -3.08 15.16
C VAL A 158 6.88 -3.15 16.52
N LYS A 159 7.24 -4.34 16.98
CA LYS A 159 8.02 -4.51 18.21
C LYS A 159 9.38 -3.78 18.16
N ALA A 160 10.05 -3.83 17.01
CA ALA A 160 11.30 -3.10 16.80
C ALA A 160 11.10 -1.58 16.81
N LEU A 161 9.97 -1.08 16.27
CA LEU A 161 9.62 0.34 16.35
C LEU A 161 9.40 0.81 17.79
N PHE A 162 8.64 0.06 18.59
CA PHE A 162 8.45 0.38 20.00
C PHE A 162 9.77 0.42 20.76
N ALA A 163 10.64 -0.56 20.51
CA ALA A 163 11.97 -0.61 21.15
C ALA A 163 12.85 0.58 20.73
N ARG A 164 12.84 0.94 19.44
CA ARG A 164 13.65 2.03 18.88
C ARG A 164 13.18 3.41 19.35
N TYR A 165 11.88 3.67 19.25
CA TYR A 165 11.31 5.00 19.52
C TYR A 165 10.82 5.19 20.93
N GLN A 166 10.74 4.13 21.74
CA GLN A 166 10.29 4.16 23.14
C GLN A 166 8.97 4.93 23.33
N ILE A 167 8.01 4.67 22.43
CA ILE A 167 6.66 5.23 22.50
C ILE A 167 5.83 4.35 23.45
N PRO A 168 5.11 4.91 24.45
CA PRO A 168 4.18 4.12 25.26
C PRO A 168 3.06 3.52 24.38
N ILE A 169 2.76 2.24 24.57
CA ILE A 169 1.83 1.45 23.73
C ILE A 169 0.48 2.15 23.56
N LYS A 170 -0.03 2.81 24.60
CA LYS A 170 -1.32 3.52 24.58
C LYS A 170 -1.44 4.63 23.52
N TYR A 171 -0.36 5.02 22.85
CA TYR A 171 -0.36 6.07 21.82
C TYR A 171 -0.35 5.51 20.39
N ILE A 172 -0.44 4.19 20.23
CA ILE A 172 -0.55 3.55 18.92
C ILE A 172 -1.77 2.61 18.94
N GLU A 173 -2.63 2.78 17.96
CA GLU A 173 -3.78 1.91 17.69
C GLU A 173 -3.64 1.32 16.31
N PHE A 174 -3.97 0.04 16.12
CA PHE A 174 -3.98 -0.63 14.81
C PHE A 174 -5.41 -0.97 14.43
N GLU A 175 -5.83 -0.57 13.21
CA GLU A 175 -7.18 -0.75 12.65
C GLU A 175 -7.17 -1.64 11.40
#